data_0edac754eedf83224867e671af9ea414
#
_entry.id   0edac754eedf83224867e671af9ea414
#
_cell.length_a   1.000
_cell.length_b   1.000
_cell.length_c   1.000
_cell.angle_alpha   90.00
_cell.angle_beta   90.00
_cell.angle_gamma   90.00
#
_symmetry.space_group_name_H-M   'P 1'
#
loop_
_entity.id
_entity.type
_entity.pdbx_description
1 polymer ?
#
loop_
_entity_poly.entity_id
_entity_poly.type
_entity_poly.pdbx_seq_one_letter_code
_entity_poly.pdbx_strand_id
1 'polypeptide(L)'
;MFENLTNKLESIFSKLKSAPSLTEEQVDSGLKEIRLALLEADVALPVTKEFIANVKPKAIGKEIIKSTSAGQMIVKIVYDELVNILGSKNEEINFKAVPPVSLLLVGLQGSGKTTSAAKLAKNIDCLLYTS
;
A
#
# COMPACT_ATOMS: atom_id res chain seq x y z
N MET A 1 1.88 2.10 15.09
CA MET A 1 1.96 3.00 13.91
C MET A 1 1.03 2.58 12.79
N PHE A 2 1.11 1.33 12.31
CA PHE A 2 0.22 0.85 11.23
C PHE A 2 -1.24 0.63 11.65
N GLU A 3 -1.52 0.31 12.91
CA GLU A 3 -2.89 0.16 13.43
C GLU A 3 -3.75 1.40 13.19
N ASN A 4 -3.17 2.59 13.32
CA ASN A 4 -3.89 3.85 13.11
C ASN A 4 -4.29 4.06 11.65
N LEU A 5 -3.38 3.76 10.70
CA LEU A 5 -3.68 3.83 9.26
C LEU A 5 -4.71 2.78 8.87
N THR A 6 -4.54 1.53 9.33
CA THR A 6 -5.47 0.44 9.06
C THR A 6 -6.88 0.78 9.53
N ASN A 7 -7.02 1.19 10.80
CA ASN A 7 -8.33 1.56 11.38
C ASN A 7 -8.99 2.73 10.62
N LYS A 8 -8.22 3.73 10.19
CA LYS A 8 -8.73 4.85 9.40
C LYS A 8 -9.22 4.39 8.02
N LEU A 9 -8.41 3.60 7.31
CA LEU A 9 -8.80 3.05 6.00
C LEU A 9 -10.02 2.15 6.11
N GLU A 10 -10.09 1.28 7.11
CA GLU A 10 -11.26 0.42 7.35
C GLU A 10 -12.52 1.24 7.64
N SER A 11 -12.43 2.30 8.43
CA SER A 11 -13.56 3.22 8.67
C SER A 11 -14.05 3.89 7.38
N ILE A 12 -13.13 4.40 6.56
CA ILE A 12 -13.46 5.02 5.28
C ILE A 12 -14.10 3.99 4.33
N PHE A 13 -13.52 2.79 4.24
CA PHE A 13 -14.03 1.72 3.40
C PHE A 13 -15.40 1.23 3.84
N SER A 14 -15.66 1.15 5.15
CA SER A 14 -16.97 0.80 5.69
C SER A 14 -18.04 1.83 5.30
N LYS A 15 -17.73 3.12 5.37
CA LYS A 15 -18.64 4.19 4.92
C LYS A 15 -18.96 4.06 3.42
N LEU A 16 -17.93 3.83 2.58
CA LEU A 16 -18.11 3.67 1.14
C LEU A 16 -18.91 2.42 0.77
N LYS A 17 -18.69 1.30 1.48
CA LYS A 17 -19.41 0.03 1.24
C LYS A 17 -20.86 0.08 1.69
N SER A 18 -21.19 0.81 2.75
CA SER A 18 -22.53 0.89 3.31
C SER A 18 -23.45 1.83 2.53
N ALA A 19 -22.94 2.66 1.64
CA ALA A 19 -23.74 3.56 0.83
C ALA A 19 -24.46 2.78 -0.28
N PRO A 20 -25.79 2.88 -0.38
CA PRO A 20 -26.59 2.16 -1.39
C PRO A 20 -26.30 2.65 -2.83
N SER A 21 -25.88 3.89 -2.96
CA SER A 21 -25.36 4.51 -4.18
C SER A 21 -24.28 5.51 -3.81
N LEU A 22 -23.32 5.73 -4.69
CA LEU A 22 -22.24 6.69 -4.49
C LEU A 22 -22.36 7.81 -5.52
N THR A 23 -22.24 9.05 -5.05
CA THR A 23 -22.08 10.22 -5.92
C THR A 23 -20.59 10.53 -6.11
N GLU A 24 -20.25 11.27 -7.17
CA GLU A 24 -18.87 11.73 -7.40
C GLU A 24 -18.33 12.52 -6.18
N GLU A 25 -19.18 13.32 -5.55
CA GLU A 25 -18.81 14.11 -4.36
C GLU A 25 -18.48 13.22 -3.16
N GLN A 26 -19.22 12.12 -2.96
CA GLN A 26 -18.94 11.16 -1.89
C GLN A 26 -17.64 10.40 -2.13
N VAL A 27 -17.37 10.04 -3.37
CA VAL A 27 -16.10 9.42 -3.78
C VAL A 27 -14.94 10.39 -3.56
N ASP A 28 -15.07 11.63 -4.00
CA ASP A 28 -14.06 12.68 -3.78
C ASP A 28 -13.80 12.94 -2.29
N SER A 29 -14.85 12.96 -1.47
CA SER A 29 -14.71 13.07 -0.02
C SER A 29 -13.94 11.89 0.58
N GLY A 30 -14.28 10.66 0.20
CA GLY A 30 -13.56 9.47 0.64
C GLY A 30 -12.09 9.47 0.21
N LEU A 31 -11.78 9.90 -1.01
CA LEU A 31 -10.41 10.02 -1.49
C LEU A 31 -9.61 11.11 -0.73
N LYS A 32 -10.26 12.20 -0.32
CA LYS A 32 -9.63 13.20 0.56
C LYS A 32 -9.31 12.63 1.93
N GLU A 33 -10.21 11.86 2.53
CA GLU A 33 -9.97 11.18 3.81
C GLU A 33 -8.81 10.19 3.70
N ILE A 34 -8.76 9.38 2.61
CA ILE A 34 -7.64 8.46 2.34
C ILE A 34 -6.32 9.22 2.20
N ARG A 35 -6.32 10.33 1.45
CA ARG A 35 -5.14 11.19 1.31
C ARG A 35 -4.62 11.69 2.64
N LEU A 36 -5.50 12.15 3.51
CA LEU A 36 -5.13 12.62 4.85
C LEU A 36 -4.56 11.47 5.70
N ALA A 37 -5.18 10.29 5.67
CA ALA A 37 -4.71 9.12 6.40
C ALA A 37 -3.30 8.68 5.95
N LEU A 38 -2.99 8.73 4.65
CA LEU A 38 -1.66 8.44 4.12
C LEU A 38 -0.61 9.47 4.58
N LEU A 39 -0.95 10.76 4.54
CA LEU A 39 -0.05 11.83 5.01
C LEU A 39 0.21 11.73 6.52
N GLU A 40 -0.79 11.42 7.33
CA GLU A 40 -0.64 11.19 8.77
C GLU A 40 0.17 9.92 9.10
N ALA A 41 0.26 8.99 8.16
CA ALA A 41 1.14 7.81 8.24
C ALA A 41 2.54 8.07 7.64
N ASP A 42 2.93 9.35 7.50
CA ASP A 42 4.24 9.79 6.98
C ASP A 42 4.53 9.36 5.54
N VAL A 43 3.51 9.05 4.73
CA VAL A 43 3.69 8.83 3.29
C VAL A 43 4.05 10.15 2.61
N ALA A 44 5.11 10.15 1.82
CA ALA A 44 5.61 11.35 1.14
C ALA A 44 4.55 12.00 0.25
N LEU A 45 4.45 13.32 0.31
CA LEU A 45 3.45 14.11 -0.43
C LEU A 45 3.42 13.82 -1.95
N PRO A 46 4.55 13.66 -2.67
CA PRO A 46 4.54 13.31 -4.08
C PRO A 46 3.86 11.96 -4.34
N VAL A 47 4.18 10.94 -3.53
CA VAL A 47 3.60 9.59 -3.63
C VAL A 47 2.09 9.63 -3.37
N THR A 48 1.68 10.36 -2.32
CA THR A 48 0.25 10.52 -2.00
C THR A 48 -0.51 11.24 -3.12
N LYS A 49 0.09 12.25 -3.75
CA LYS A 49 -0.52 12.96 -4.90
C LYS A 49 -0.67 12.04 -6.11
N GLU A 50 0.36 11.28 -6.43
CA GLU A 50 0.35 10.31 -7.54
C GLU A 50 -0.70 9.23 -7.30
N PHE A 51 -0.77 8.68 -6.11
CA PHE A 51 -1.80 7.72 -5.69
C PHE A 51 -3.21 8.24 -5.97
N ILE A 52 -3.54 9.45 -5.49
CA ILE A 52 -4.87 10.04 -5.70
C ILE A 52 -5.13 10.31 -7.19
N ALA A 53 -4.12 10.77 -7.94
CA ALA A 53 -4.24 11.01 -9.37
C ALA A 53 -4.54 9.72 -10.16
N ASN A 54 -4.01 8.59 -9.73
CA ASN A 54 -4.22 7.29 -10.36
C ASN A 54 -5.58 6.66 -9.97
N VAL A 55 -5.99 6.83 -8.71
CA VAL A 55 -7.25 6.24 -8.19
C VAL A 55 -8.48 7.03 -8.68
N LYS A 56 -8.43 8.37 -8.62
CA LYS A 56 -9.58 9.23 -8.89
C LYS A 56 -10.27 8.96 -10.22
N PRO A 57 -9.58 8.94 -11.39
CA PRO A 57 -10.24 8.70 -12.68
C PRO A 57 -10.87 7.31 -12.76
N LYS A 58 -10.28 6.30 -12.11
CA LYS A 58 -10.81 4.94 -12.06
C LYS A 58 -12.07 4.88 -11.18
N ALA A 59 -12.08 5.58 -10.05
CA ALA A 59 -13.16 5.56 -9.06
C ALA A 59 -14.40 6.37 -9.49
N ILE A 60 -14.23 7.44 -10.28
CA ILE A 60 -15.32 8.31 -10.75
C ILE A 60 -15.93 7.83 -12.08
N GLY A 61 -15.46 6.70 -12.63
CA GLY A 61 -16.02 6.13 -13.87
C GLY A 61 -17.53 5.92 -13.77
N LYS A 62 -18.29 6.35 -14.80
CA LYS A 62 -19.77 6.27 -14.82
C LYS A 62 -20.32 4.87 -14.59
N GLU A 63 -19.59 3.84 -15.00
CA GLU A 63 -19.97 2.43 -14.79
C GLU A 63 -19.84 2.01 -13.32
N ILE A 64 -18.85 2.58 -12.61
CA ILE A 64 -18.60 2.27 -11.20
C ILE A 64 -19.67 2.93 -10.32
N ILE A 65 -19.92 4.23 -10.52
CA ILE A 65 -20.87 4.98 -9.71
C ILE A 65 -22.30 4.42 -9.85
N LYS A 66 -22.67 3.93 -11.03
CA LYS A 66 -23.99 3.34 -11.31
C LYS A 66 -24.12 1.88 -10.83
N SER A 67 -23.04 1.25 -10.43
CA SER A 67 -23.05 -0.14 -9.95
C SER A 67 -23.64 -0.25 -8.56
N THR A 68 -24.45 -1.29 -8.33
CA THR A 68 -24.94 -1.66 -6.98
C THR A 68 -23.81 -2.07 -6.02
N SER A 69 -22.60 -2.33 -6.53
CA SER A 69 -21.39 -2.66 -5.78
C SER A 69 -20.32 -1.57 -5.86
N ALA A 70 -20.71 -0.31 -6.14
CA ALA A 70 -19.80 0.80 -6.34
C ALA A 70 -18.75 0.93 -5.20
N GLY A 71 -19.19 0.86 -3.96
CA GLY A 71 -18.29 0.94 -2.80
C GLY A 71 -17.24 -0.17 -2.77
N GLN A 72 -17.61 -1.40 -3.11
CA GLN A 72 -16.66 -2.53 -3.17
C GLN A 72 -15.66 -2.36 -4.32
N MET A 73 -16.11 -1.86 -5.48
CA MET A 73 -15.25 -1.60 -6.62
C MET A 73 -14.23 -0.51 -6.32
N ILE A 74 -14.64 0.57 -5.64
CA ILE A 74 -13.73 1.65 -5.22
C ILE A 74 -12.69 1.13 -4.22
N VAL A 75 -13.10 0.34 -3.23
CA VAL A 75 -12.17 -0.29 -2.28
C VAL A 75 -11.15 -1.17 -3.02
N LYS A 76 -11.58 -1.93 -4.01
CA LYS A 76 -10.68 -2.74 -4.84
C LYS A 76 -9.68 -1.87 -5.61
N ILE A 77 -10.15 -0.79 -6.26
CA ILE A 77 -9.27 0.15 -6.99
C ILE A 77 -8.21 0.75 -6.06
N VAL A 78 -8.61 1.17 -4.86
CA VAL A 78 -7.69 1.70 -3.84
C VAL A 78 -6.67 0.63 -3.43
N TYR A 79 -7.13 -0.59 -3.17
CA TYR A 79 -6.27 -1.71 -2.80
C TYR A 79 -5.24 -2.03 -3.90
N ASP A 80 -5.70 -2.15 -5.14
CA ASP A 80 -4.83 -2.46 -6.27
C ASP A 80 -3.76 -1.38 -6.46
N GLU A 81 -4.11 -0.11 -6.25
CA GLU A 81 -3.15 0.99 -6.35
C GLU A 81 -2.15 1.01 -5.17
N LEU A 82 -2.59 0.66 -3.95
CA LEU A 82 -1.68 0.48 -2.81
C LEU A 82 -0.68 -0.64 -3.06
N VAL A 83 -1.12 -1.76 -3.63
CA VAL A 83 -0.23 -2.87 -4.03
C VAL A 83 0.78 -2.41 -5.08
N ASN A 84 0.36 -1.61 -6.07
CA ASN A 84 1.26 -1.07 -7.09
C ASN A 84 2.37 -0.19 -6.49
N ILE A 85 2.02 0.67 -5.54
CA ILE A 85 3.00 1.54 -4.86
C ILE A 85 3.98 0.75 -3.99
N LEU A 86 3.49 -0.30 -3.31
CA LEU A 86 4.33 -1.18 -2.49
C LEU A 86 5.23 -2.11 -3.32
N GLY A 87 4.96 -2.24 -4.61
CA GLY A 87 5.67 -3.12 -5.53
C GLY A 87 4.89 -4.41 -5.82
N SER A 88 4.50 -4.57 -7.08
CA SER A 88 3.74 -5.74 -7.56
C SER A 88 4.61 -6.98 -7.78
N LYS A 89 5.92 -6.84 -7.78
CA LYS A 89 6.89 -7.91 -7.99
C LYS A 89 7.81 -8.05 -6.79
N ASN A 90 8.07 -9.30 -6.43
CA ASN A 90 9.12 -9.60 -5.48
C ASN A 90 10.48 -9.53 -6.21
N GLU A 91 11.34 -8.62 -5.78
CA GLU A 91 12.70 -8.52 -6.29
C GLU A 91 13.62 -9.43 -5.47
N GLU A 92 14.36 -10.27 -6.14
CA GLU A 92 15.36 -11.12 -5.50
C GLU A 92 16.60 -10.31 -5.14
N ILE A 93 17.27 -10.68 -4.05
CA ILE A 93 18.52 -10.04 -3.66
C ILE A 93 19.59 -10.46 -4.65
N ASN A 94 20.20 -9.47 -5.30
CA ASN A 94 21.27 -9.74 -6.25
C ASN A 94 22.62 -9.89 -5.53
N PHE A 95 23.13 -11.13 -5.45
CA PHE A 95 24.45 -11.45 -4.90
C PHE A 95 25.56 -11.44 -5.93
N LYS A 96 25.28 -11.12 -7.20
CA LYS A 96 26.28 -11.07 -8.29
C LYS A 96 27.09 -9.78 -8.24
N ALA A 97 27.86 -9.61 -7.19
CA ALA A 97 28.79 -8.51 -7.01
C ALA A 97 30.14 -9.02 -6.47
N VAL A 98 31.16 -8.17 -6.53
CA VAL A 98 32.48 -8.52 -5.98
C VAL A 98 32.37 -8.72 -4.47
N PRO A 99 32.78 -9.88 -3.93
CA PRO A 99 32.74 -10.13 -2.49
C PRO A 99 33.67 -9.18 -1.70
N PRO A 100 33.29 -8.79 -0.47
CA PRO A 100 32.05 -9.16 0.22
C PRO A 100 30.84 -8.33 -0.24
N VAL A 101 29.69 -8.98 -0.44
CA VAL A 101 28.43 -8.29 -0.76
C VAL A 101 27.80 -7.76 0.51
N SER A 102 27.80 -6.44 0.69
CA SER A 102 27.26 -5.79 1.87
C SER A 102 25.78 -5.46 1.71
N LEU A 103 24.94 -5.83 2.68
CA LEU A 103 23.52 -5.51 2.76
C LEU A 103 23.28 -4.55 3.92
N LEU A 104 22.75 -3.35 3.64
CA LEU A 104 22.42 -2.35 4.66
C LEU A 104 20.92 -2.36 4.93
N LEU A 105 20.52 -2.73 6.16
CA LEU A 105 19.13 -2.64 6.63
C LEU A 105 18.89 -1.30 7.31
N VAL A 106 17.99 -0.49 6.74
CA VAL A 106 17.63 0.83 7.28
C VAL A 106 16.19 0.85 7.77
N GLY A 107 15.90 1.70 8.75
CA GLY A 107 14.55 1.87 9.29
C GLY A 107 14.55 2.50 10.68
N LEU A 108 13.38 2.88 11.17
CA LEU A 108 13.20 3.46 12.50
C LEU A 108 13.45 2.44 13.61
N GLN A 109 13.62 2.93 14.85
CA GLN A 109 13.73 2.06 16.03
C GLN A 109 12.46 1.22 16.17
N GLY A 110 12.61 -0.08 16.47
CA GLY A 110 11.49 -1.01 16.59
C GLY A 110 10.91 -1.52 15.25
N SER A 111 11.46 -1.12 14.09
CA SER A 111 10.98 -1.58 12.78
C SER A 111 11.35 -3.03 12.41
N GLY A 112 11.95 -3.78 13.32
CA GLY A 112 12.28 -5.19 13.09
C GLY A 112 13.57 -5.45 12.31
N LYS A 113 14.47 -4.47 12.16
CA LYS A 113 15.75 -4.63 11.42
C LYS A 113 16.55 -5.84 11.86
N THR A 114 16.79 -5.96 13.16
CA THR A 114 17.57 -7.08 13.74
C THR A 114 16.91 -8.43 13.49
N THR A 115 15.59 -8.51 13.66
CA THR A 115 14.82 -9.73 13.39
C THR A 115 14.85 -10.08 11.90
N SER A 116 14.73 -9.08 11.02
CA SER A 116 14.82 -9.26 9.56
C SER A 116 16.22 -9.68 9.13
N ALA A 117 17.28 -9.10 9.74
CA ALA A 117 18.65 -9.50 9.49
C ALA A 117 18.90 -10.97 9.82
N ALA A 118 18.44 -11.43 10.98
CA ALA A 118 18.62 -12.82 11.40
C ALA A 118 17.85 -13.79 10.48
N LYS A 119 16.61 -13.45 10.11
CA LYS A 119 15.82 -14.27 9.18
C LYS A 119 16.43 -14.30 7.79
N LEU A 120 16.93 -13.16 7.29
CA LEU A 120 17.59 -13.06 5.99
C LEU A 120 18.88 -13.88 5.98
N ALA A 121 19.73 -13.76 7.01
CA ALA A 121 20.97 -14.53 7.13
C ALA A 121 20.69 -16.04 7.11
N LYS A 122 19.67 -16.50 7.84
CA LYS A 122 19.26 -17.91 7.83
C LYS A 122 18.76 -18.35 6.44
N ASN A 123 18.02 -17.50 5.75
CA ASN A 123 17.52 -17.82 4.40
C ASN A 123 18.66 -17.92 3.39
N ILE A 124 19.62 -17.01 3.45
CA ILE A 124 20.81 -17.01 2.58
C ILE A 124 21.67 -18.25 2.86
N ASP A 125 21.89 -18.58 4.13
CA ASP A 125 22.65 -19.79 4.54
C ASP A 125 22.00 -21.07 3.95
N CYS A 126 20.68 -21.21 4.08
CA CYS A 126 19.95 -22.30 3.45
C CYS A 126 20.11 -22.35 1.92
N LEU A 127 20.12 -21.22 1.24
CA LEU A 127 20.28 -21.17 -0.22
C LEU A 127 21.70 -21.53 -0.67
N LEU A 128 22.72 -21.16 0.12
CA LEU A 128 24.13 -21.46 -0.20
C LEU A 128 24.50 -22.93 0.01
N TYR A 129 23.81 -23.65 0.93
CA TYR A 129 24.07 -25.07 1.20
C TYR A 129 23.19 -26.03 0.36
N THR A 130 22.21 -25.54 -0.39
CA THR A 130 21.31 -26.37 -1.23
C THR A 130 21.61 -26.26 -2.73
N SER A 131 22.63 -25.52 -3.10
CA SER A 131 23.20 -25.41 -4.46
C SER A 131 24.61 -26.06 -4.48
#